data_073f1d6c04c507b3a4e49afde53106a1
#
_entry.id   073f1d6c04c507b3a4e49afde53106a1
#
_cell.length_a   1.000
_cell.length_b   1.000
_cell.length_c   1.000
_cell.angle_alpha   90.00
_cell.angle_beta   90.00
_cell.angle_gamma   90.00
#
_symmetry.space_group_name_H-M   'P 1'
#
loop_
_entity.id
_entity.type
_entity.pdbx_description
1 polymer ?
#
loop_
_entity_poly.entity_id
_entity_poly.type
_entity_poly.pdbx_seq_one_letter_code
_entity_poly.pdbx_strand_id
1 'polypeptide(L)'
;MSKSGPGGGLRNTIYRYRTMSGRTMSGTRRFAYRVLAPILAALVRSWWQSCPVVVAVGEENLDAVLAAQPSFLPVYWHQHNLFCTGYLLSQQAKRPLRIGFLISPSLDGELAAQVVRRLGGYPIRGSSTHTGALAMKETFQALMREKVSAVLTPDGPRGPRFKFKPGAVLLAQMSGRPLVPMAFCASRAWLVHWDKFVLPMPFCKIAVAIGAPRTVDRSIGAEGLLKVQEEMEQQLKAVFASARAALQRA
;
A
#
# COMPACT_ATOMS: atom_id res chain seq x y z
N MET A 1 36.99 7.82 33.78
CA MET A 1 36.69 9.09 33.09
C MET A 1 36.64 8.81 31.58
N SER A 2 35.50 8.74 31.01
CA SER A 2 35.28 8.94 29.57
C SER A 2 33.80 9.18 29.32
N LYS A 3 33.50 10.36 28.78
CA LYS A 3 32.16 10.87 28.47
C LYS A 3 31.69 10.25 27.16
N SER A 4 30.52 9.63 27.15
CA SER A 4 29.78 9.31 25.93
C SER A 4 28.49 10.13 25.90
N GLY A 5 28.46 11.13 25.03
CA GLY A 5 27.25 11.90 24.73
C GLY A 5 26.37 11.18 23.70
N PRO A 6 25.04 11.35 23.76
CA PRO A 6 24.12 10.79 22.79
C PRO A 6 23.95 11.74 21.63
N GLY A 7 24.61 11.44 20.52
CA GLY A 7 24.43 12.15 19.25
C GLY A 7 24.05 11.17 18.14
N GLY A 8 22.82 10.62 18.20
CA GLY A 8 22.27 9.79 17.15
C GLY A 8 21.68 10.63 16.01
N GLY A 9 22.54 11.31 15.22
CA GLY A 9 22.12 11.93 13.98
C GLY A 9 21.59 10.87 13.02
N LEU A 10 20.41 11.12 12.44
CA LEU A 10 19.84 10.40 11.30
C LEU A 10 20.89 10.29 10.19
N ARG A 11 21.65 9.20 10.18
CA ARG A 11 22.50 8.85 9.06
C ARG A 11 21.56 8.58 7.88
N ASN A 12 21.49 9.55 6.97
CA ASN A 12 21.01 9.33 5.60
C ASN A 12 21.85 8.20 5.01
N THR A 13 21.41 6.96 5.21
CA THR A 13 22.01 5.81 4.57
C THR A 13 21.62 5.93 3.10
N ILE A 14 22.49 6.53 2.32
CA ILE A 14 22.43 6.49 0.87
C ILE A 14 22.64 5.03 0.52
N TYR A 15 21.52 4.28 0.39
CA TYR A 15 21.54 2.95 -0.16
C TYR A 15 22.12 3.06 -1.58
N ARG A 16 23.38 2.65 -1.76
CA ARG A 16 23.94 2.44 -3.09
C ARG A 16 23.22 1.24 -3.69
N TYR A 17 22.14 1.53 -4.44
CA TYR A 17 21.42 0.50 -5.17
C TYR A 17 22.33 -0.05 -6.27
N ARG A 18 22.99 -1.17 -6.01
CA ARG A 18 23.40 -2.08 -7.06
C ARG A 18 22.15 -2.78 -7.55
N THR A 19 21.70 -2.51 -8.76
CA THR A 19 20.75 -3.38 -9.46
C THR A 19 21.36 -4.79 -9.54
N MET A 20 20.57 -5.83 -9.69
CA MET A 20 21.08 -7.19 -9.95
C MET A 20 22.01 -7.24 -11.18
N SER A 21 21.97 -6.24 -12.07
CA SER A 21 22.87 -6.05 -13.21
C SER A 21 24.12 -5.21 -12.92
N GLY A 22 24.35 -4.79 -11.67
CA GLY A 22 25.51 -3.95 -11.31
C GLY A 22 25.47 -2.50 -11.81
N ARG A 23 24.38 -2.07 -12.45
CA ARG A 23 24.27 -0.72 -13.04
C ARG A 23 24.06 0.34 -11.94
N THR A 24 24.91 1.34 -11.91
CA THR A 24 24.75 2.54 -11.07
C THR A 24 23.91 3.58 -11.83
N MET A 25 23.11 4.34 -11.09
CA MET A 25 22.31 5.43 -11.67
C MET A 25 23.23 6.55 -12.17
N SER A 26 23.14 6.91 -13.44
CA SER A 26 23.90 8.05 -14.03
C SER A 26 23.50 9.37 -13.38
N GLY A 27 24.41 10.38 -13.43
CA GLY A 27 24.13 11.73 -12.94
C GLY A 27 22.93 12.37 -13.62
N THR A 28 22.84 12.22 -14.94
CA THR A 28 21.71 12.70 -15.75
C THR A 28 20.37 12.10 -15.29
N ARG A 29 20.33 10.80 -15.04
CA ARG A 29 19.11 10.13 -14.58
C ARG A 29 18.72 10.58 -13.15
N ARG A 30 19.70 10.81 -12.26
CA ARG A 30 19.43 11.39 -10.94
C ARG A 30 18.82 12.78 -11.04
N PHE A 31 19.36 13.63 -11.91
CA PHE A 31 18.82 14.96 -12.15
C PHE A 31 17.40 14.88 -12.71
N ALA A 32 17.18 14.07 -13.74
CA ALA A 32 15.85 13.86 -14.32
C ALA A 32 14.83 13.42 -13.25
N TYR A 33 15.18 12.48 -12.37
CA TYR A 33 14.26 12.02 -11.32
C TYR A 33 14.00 13.08 -10.25
N ARG A 34 14.98 13.96 -9.95
CA ARG A 34 14.75 15.09 -9.04
C ARG A 34 13.73 16.08 -9.59
N VAL A 35 13.70 16.27 -10.90
CA VAL A 35 12.75 17.17 -11.58
C VAL A 35 11.40 16.47 -11.80
N LEU A 36 11.40 15.24 -12.28
CA LEU A 36 10.17 14.52 -12.62
C LEU A 36 9.35 14.10 -11.38
N ALA A 37 10.00 13.69 -10.29
CA ALA A 37 9.28 13.20 -9.13
C ALA A 37 8.35 14.23 -8.48
N PRO A 38 8.72 15.53 -8.29
CA PRO A 38 7.78 16.53 -7.79
C PRO A 38 6.63 16.81 -8.77
N ILE A 39 6.89 16.82 -10.06
CA ILE A 39 5.86 17.03 -11.10
C ILE A 39 4.84 15.89 -11.07
N LEU A 40 5.32 14.63 -11.07
CA LEU A 40 4.44 13.46 -10.99
C LEU A 40 3.64 13.43 -9.67
N ALA A 41 4.27 13.77 -8.56
CA ALA A 41 3.57 13.83 -7.27
C ALA A 41 2.50 14.94 -7.26
N ALA A 42 2.77 16.10 -7.88
CA ALA A 42 1.80 17.17 -8.03
C ALA A 42 0.63 16.74 -8.93
N LEU A 43 0.89 16.10 -10.07
CA LEU A 43 -0.14 15.58 -10.97
C LEU A 43 -1.04 14.55 -10.27
N VAL A 44 -0.46 13.57 -9.54
CA VAL A 44 -1.23 12.58 -8.79
C VAL A 44 -2.07 13.24 -7.70
N ARG A 45 -1.52 14.21 -6.97
CA ARG A 45 -2.26 14.94 -5.92
C ARG A 45 -3.41 15.75 -6.53
N SER A 46 -3.18 16.45 -7.63
CA SER A 46 -4.22 17.20 -8.34
C SER A 46 -5.32 16.28 -8.84
N TRP A 47 -4.96 15.10 -9.31
CA TRP A 47 -5.94 14.10 -9.72
C TRP A 47 -6.80 13.64 -8.55
N TRP A 48 -6.20 13.26 -7.42
CA TRP A 48 -6.96 12.89 -6.21
C TRP A 48 -7.89 14.01 -5.76
N GLN A 49 -7.42 15.27 -5.79
CA GLN A 49 -8.22 16.45 -5.42
C GLN A 49 -9.39 16.70 -6.39
N SER A 50 -9.22 16.38 -7.67
CA SER A 50 -10.29 16.51 -8.66
C SER A 50 -11.41 15.49 -8.50
N CYS A 51 -11.18 14.40 -7.76
CA CYS A 51 -12.13 13.31 -7.58
C CYS A 51 -12.48 13.18 -6.09
N PRO A 52 -13.44 13.95 -5.57
CA PRO A 52 -13.77 13.96 -4.14
C PRO A 52 -14.31 12.60 -3.68
N VAL A 53 -13.88 12.15 -2.52
CA VAL A 53 -14.48 11.04 -1.80
C VAL A 53 -15.76 11.55 -1.16
N VAL A 54 -16.91 11.24 -1.76
CA VAL A 54 -18.23 11.70 -1.31
C VAL A 54 -18.82 10.83 -0.21
N VAL A 55 -18.37 9.58 -0.10
CA VAL A 55 -18.78 8.66 0.95
C VAL A 55 -17.65 7.68 1.27
N ALA A 56 -17.45 7.46 2.57
CA ALA A 56 -16.55 6.42 3.09
C ALA A 56 -17.35 5.55 4.07
N VAL A 57 -17.45 4.25 3.78
CA VAL A 57 -18.16 3.27 4.59
C VAL A 57 -17.14 2.45 5.37
N GLY A 58 -17.38 2.26 6.68
CA GLY A 58 -16.51 1.46 7.55
C GLY A 58 -15.25 2.20 8.01
N GLU A 59 -15.24 3.54 8.06
CA GLU A 59 -14.10 4.32 8.60
C GLU A 59 -13.79 3.94 10.06
N GLU A 60 -14.81 3.57 10.82
CA GLU A 60 -14.69 3.08 12.19
C GLU A 60 -13.75 1.87 12.32
N ASN A 61 -13.61 1.07 11.27
CA ASN A 61 -12.67 -0.05 11.24
C ASN A 61 -11.21 0.40 11.27
N LEU A 62 -10.89 1.58 10.69
CA LEU A 62 -9.56 2.17 10.82
C LEU A 62 -9.29 2.66 12.24
N ASP A 63 -10.27 3.27 12.88
CA ASP A 63 -10.14 3.74 14.25
C ASP A 63 -9.98 2.56 15.21
N ALA A 64 -10.80 1.52 15.05
CA ALA A 64 -10.74 0.29 15.85
C ALA A 64 -9.38 -0.41 15.71
N VAL A 65 -8.86 -0.55 14.50
CA VAL A 65 -7.57 -1.23 14.29
C VAL A 65 -6.40 -0.41 14.84
N LEU A 66 -6.43 0.91 14.73
CA LEU A 66 -5.38 1.80 15.24
C LEU A 66 -5.41 1.92 16.76
N ALA A 67 -6.58 1.78 17.39
CA ALA A 67 -6.70 1.71 18.85
C ALA A 67 -6.06 0.42 19.41
N ALA A 68 -6.16 -0.69 18.67
CA ALA A 68 -5.64 -1.99 19.08
C ALA A 68 -4.18 -2.24 18.67
N GLN A 69 -3.72 -1.66 17.57
CA GLN A 69 -2.44 -1.99 16.94
C GLN A 69 -1.74 -0.74 16.38
N PRO A 70 -0.39 -0.63 16.53
CA PRO A 70 0.36 0.52 16.00
C PRO A 70 0.50 0.52 14.47
N SER A 71 0.18 -0.60 13.81
CA SER A 71 0.21 -0.78 12.35
C SER A 71 -0.67 -1.96 11.94
N PHE A 72 -1.08 -2.00 10.69
CA PHE A 72 -1.93 -3.05 10.11
C PHE A 72 -1.57 -3.27 8.64
N LEU A 73 -2.26 -4.17 7.98
CA LEU A 73 -2.06 -4.52 6.57
C LEU A 73 -3.28 -4.10 5.75
N PRO A 74 -3.30 -2.88 5.18
CA PRO A 74 -4.33 -2.52 4.21
C PRO A 74 -4.23 -3.44 3.00
N VAL A 75 -5.36 -4.04 2.60
CA VAL A 75 -5.41 -5.02 1.51
C VAL A 75 -6.47 -4.60 0.50
N TYR A 76 -6.10 -4.49 -0.76
CA TYR A 76 -7.02 -4.23 -1.86
C TYR A 76 -6.51 -4.83 -3.17
N TRP A 77 -7.40 -5.03 -4.15
CA TRP A 77 -7.00 -5.51 -5.46
C TRP A 77 -6.09 -4.51 -6.17
N HIS A 78 -5.14 -4.99 -6.94
CA HIS A 78 -4.19 -4.14 -7.68
C HIS A 78 -4.89 -3.06 -8.51
N GLN A 79 -6.05 -3.37 -9.09
CA GLN A 79 -6.87 -2.42 -9.83
C GLN A 79 -7.35 -1.20 -8.99
N HIS A 80 -7.42 -1.32 -7.66
CA HIS A 80 -7.86 -0.26 -6.76
C HIS A 80 -6.70 0.57 -6.18
N ASN A 81 -5.46 0.32 -6.63
CA ASN A 81 -4.27 0.87 -6.00
C ASN A 81 -4.29 2.42 -5.95
N LEU A 82 -4.69 3.10 -7.03
CA LEU A 82 -4.54 4.55 -7.14
C LEU A 82 -5.33 5.31 -6.06
N PHE A 83 -6.61 5.03 -5.91
CA PHE A 83 -7.47 5.80 -5.00
C PHE A 83 -7.54 5.24 -3.58
N CYS A 84 -7.41 3.93 -3.38
CA CYS A 84 -7.19 3.39 -2.01
C CYS A 84 -5.90 3.95 -1.40
N THR A 85 -4.82 4.06 -2.19
CA THR A 85 -3.58 4.72 -1.78
C THR A 85 -3.81 6.18 -1.40
N GLY A 86 -4.46 6.96 -2.26
CA GLY A 86 -4.74 8.38 -2.00
C GLY A 86 -5.59 8.58 -0.75
N TYR A 87 -6.61 7.76 -0.58
CA TYR A 87 -7.45 7.78 0.62
C TYR A 87 -6.65 7.49 1.89
N LEU A 88 -5.88 6.40 1.92
CA LEU A 88 -5.04 6.04 3.07
C LEU A 88 -4.03 7.14 3.43
N LEU A 89 -3.39 7.73 2.43
CA LEU A 89 -2.45 8.83 2.66
C LEU A 89 -3.16 10.08 3.23
N SER A 90 -4.41 10.36 2.81
CA SER A 90 -5.20 11.45 3.37
C SER A 90 -5.56 11.22 4.85
N GLN A 91 -5.70 9.97 5.27
CA GLN A 91 -6.02 9.63 6.66
C GLN A 91 -4.84 9.87 7.63
N GLN A 92 -3.62 9.96 7.14
CA GLN A 92 -2.44 10.29 7.96
C GLN A 92 -2.51 11.68 8.60
N ALA A 93 -3.28 12.60 8.03
CA ALA A 93 -3.50 13.91 8.63
C ALA A 93 -4.47 13.88 9.83
N LYS A 94 -5.30 12.86 9.92
CA LYS A 94 -6.35 12.73 10.95
C LYS A 94 -6.04 11.66 12.00
N ARG A 95 -5.13 10.73 11.70
CA ARG A 95 -4.85 9.52 12.49
C ARG A 95 -3.35 9.29 12.64
N PRO A 96 -2.88 8.67 13.74
CA PRO A 96 -1.48 8.29 13.94
C PRO A 96 -1.11 7.09 13.01
N LEU A 97 -1.17 7.33 11.73
CA LEU A 97 -1.05 6.33 10.68
C LEU A 97 0.17 6.64 9.80
N ARG A 98 0.98 5.62 9.50
CA ARG A 98 2.06 5.69 8.50
C ARG A 98 1.82 4.60 7.46
N ILE A 99 1.70 4.99 6.19
CA ILE A 99 1.40 4.05 5.09
C ILE A 99 2.64 3.79 4.27
N GLY A 100 2.95 2.50 4.07
CA GLY A 100 4.08 2.03 3.28
C GLY A 100 3.67 1.24 2.05
N PHE A 101 4.48 1.36 1.00
CA PHE A 101 4.26 0.72 -0.29
C PHE A 101 5.50 -0.07 -0.71
N LEU A 102 5.30 -1.34 -1.09
CA LEU A 102 6.37 -2.17 -1.61
C LEU A 102 6.76 -1.71 -3.01
N ILE A 103 7.98 -1.25 -3.17
CA ILE A 103 8.51 -0.70 -4.41
C ILE A 103 9.78 -1.43 -4.81
N SER A 104 9.84 -1.85 -6.08
CA SER A 104 11.00 -2.55 -6.64
C SER A 104 12.31 -1.79 -6.36
N PRO A 105 13.40 -2.47 -5.99
CA PRO A 105 14.72 -1.86 -5.83
C PRO A 105 15.41 -1.55 -7.17
N SER A 106 14.70 -1.61 -8.29
CA SER A 106 15.20 -1.24 -9.62
C SER A 106 15.42 0.26 -9.77
N LEU A 107 16.13 0.66 -10.85
CA LEU A 107 16.32 2.08 -11.18
C LEU A 107 14.97 2.78 -11.43
N ASP A 108 14.03 2.13 -12.10
CA ASP A 108 12.70 2.70 -12.36
C ASP A 108 11.88 2.80 -11.07
N GLY A 109 12.02 1.83 -10.16
CA GLY A 109 11.44 1.88 -8.84
C GLY A 109 11.97 3.04 -7.98
N GLU A 110 13.13 3.61 -8.28
CA GLU A 110 13.63 4.79 -7.57
C GLU A 110 12.79 6.04 -7.84
N LEU A 111 12.34 6.25 -9.07
CA LEU A 111 11.40 7.34 -9.39
C LEU A 111 10.10 7.16 -8.60
N ALA A 112 9.52 5.95 -8.62
CA ALA A 112 8.30 5.65 -7.86
C ALA A 112 8.50 5.88 -6.35
N ALA A 113 9.65 5.47 -5.78
CA ALA A 113 9.95 5.71 -4.37
C ALA A 113 10.06 7.20 -4.04
N GLN A 114 10.62 8.02 -4.93
CA GLN A 114 10.67 9.46 -4.74
C GLN A 114 9.29 10.12 -4.82
N VAL A 115 8.43 9.66 -5.74
CA VAL A 115 7.04 10.13 -5.84
C VAL A 115 6.27 9.76 -4.57
N VAL A 116 6.35 8.51 -4.12
CA VAL A 116 5.68 8.03 -2.89
C VAL A 116 6.10 8.85 -1.67
N ARG A 117 7.39 9.12 -1.48
CA ARG A 117 7.87 9.99 -0.38
C ARG A 117 7.24 11.39 -0.43
N ARG A 118 7.13 11.97 -1.63
CA ARG A 118 6.53 13.31 -1.81
C ARG A 118 5.03 13.33 -1.56
N LEU A 119 4.37 12.20 -1.78
CA LEU A 119 2.94 12.03 -1.45
C LEU A 119 2.71 11.75 0.05
N GLY A 120 3.76 11.57 0.84
CA GLY A 120 3.69 11.29 2.27
C GLY A 120 3.74 9.79 2.62
N GLY A 121 3.96 8.93 1.62
CA GLY A 121 4.08 7.49 1.82
C GLY A 121 5.51 7.03 2.17
N TYR A 122 5.62 5.87 2.78
CA TYR A 122 6.89 5.21 3.12
C TYR A 122 7.25 4.15 2.06
N PRO A 123 8.35 4.29 1.32
CA PRO A 123 8.75 3.30 0.33
C PRO A 123 9.47 2.12 1.00
N ILE A 124 8.84 0.96 1.02
CA ILE A 124 9.44 -0.31 1.43
C ILE A 124 10.15 -0.88 0.20
N ARG A 125 11.47 -1.11 0.31
CA ARG A 125 12.27 -1.52 -0.87
C ARG A 125 12.36 -3.04 -0.98
N GLY A 126 11.60 -3.61 -1.92
CA GLY A 126 11.55 -5.04 -2.15
C GLY A 126 10.84 -5.36 -3.47
N SER A 127 10.93 -6.60 -3.92
CA SER A 127 10.25 -7.08 -5.13
C SER A 127 9.59 -8.42 -4.84
N SER A 128 8.29 -8.49 -4.99
CA SER A 128 7.52 -9.74 -4.87
C SER A 128 7.83 -10.75 -5.99
N THR A 129 8.48 -10.30 -7.06
CA THR A 129 8.69 -11.09 -8.27
C THR A 129 10.02 -11.82 -8.31
N HIS A 130 11.11 -11.19 -7.87
CA HIS A 130 12.46 -11.74 -7.96
C HIS A 130 13.07 -12.12 -6.62
N THR A 131 12.56 -11.55 -5.53
CA THR A 131 13.08 -11.73 -4.17
C THR A 131 11.94 -11.73 -3.17
N GLY A 132 10.94 -12.61 -3.36
CA GLY A 132 9.74 -12.67 -2.51
C GLY A 132 10.04 -12.76 -1.02
N ALA A 133 11.04 -13.57 -0.63
CA ALA A 133 11.49 -13.69 0.76
C ALA A 133 12.09 -12.39 1.29
N LEU A 134 12.89 -11.67 0.48
CA LEU A 134 13.45 -10.38 0.87
C LEU A 134 12.35 -9.31 1.00
N ALA A 135 11.41 -9.27 0.05
CA ALA A 135 10.26 -8.37 0.12
C ALA A 135 9.42 -8.62 1.39
N MET A 136 9.19 -9.88 1.73
CA MET A 136 8.51 -10.28 2.96
C MET A 136 9.26 -9.79 4.20
N LYS A 137 10.58 -10.00 4.26
CA LYS A 137 11.45 -9.53 5.35
C LYS A 137 11.41 -8.01 5.51
N GLU A 138 11.59 -7.25 4.43
CA GLU A 138 11.58 -5.79 4.46
C GLU A 138 10.20 -5.25 4.88
N THR A 139 9.11 -5.87 4.40
CA THR A 139 7.76 -5.50 4.80
C THR A 139 7.50 -5.82 6.27
N PHE A 140 7.94 -6.98 6.74
CA PHE A 140 7.86 -7.35 8.16
C PHE A 140 8.63 -6.37 9.06
N GLN A 141 9.83 -5.96 8.66
CA GLN A 141 10.62 -4.98 9.42
C GLN A 141 9.92 -3.61 9.46
N ALA A 142 9.36 -3.14 8.34
CA ALA A 142 8.60 -1.89 8.29
C ALA A 142 7.37 -1.94 9.21
N LEU A 143 6.64 -3.05 9.23
CA LEU A 143 5.49 -3.25 10.13
C LEU A 143 5.89 -3.23 11.60
N MET A 144 6.93 -3.98 11.98
CA MET A 144 7.24 -4.25 13.38
C MET A 144 8.11 -3.17 14.01
N ARG A 145 9.13 -2.68 13.29
CA ARG A 145 10.11 -1.71 13.81
C ARG A 145 9.71 -0.27 13.54
N GLU A 146 9.27 0.01 12.31
CA GLU A 146 8.95 1.37 11.88
C GLU A 146 7.48 1.74 12.11
N LYS A 147 6.64 0.79 12.57
CA LYS A 147 5.19 0.94 12.77
C LYS A 147 4.49 1.46 11.50
N VAL A 148 4.94 1.00 10.34
CA VAL A 148 4.39 1.37 9.05
C VAL A 148 3.36 0.34 8.65
N SER A 149 2.13 0.77 8.38
CA SER A 149 1.07 -0.05 7.80
C SER A 149 1.38 -0.31 6.33
N ALA A 150 1.72 -1.56 6.00
CA ALA A 150 2.19 -1.92 4.67
C ALA A 150 1.03 -2.34 3.77
N VAL A 151 0.84 -1.60 2.69
CA VAL A 151 -0.18 -1.89 1.68
C VAL A 151 0.18 -3.16 0.92
N LEU A 152 -0.80 -4.05 0.76
CA LEU A 152 -0.69 -5.27 0.00
C LEU A 152 -1.75 -5.36 -1.11
N THR A 153 -1.32 -5.75 -2.30
CA THR A 153 -2.19 -6.09 -3.43
C THR A 153 -2.06 -7.59 -3.69
N PRO A 154 -2.97 -8.42 -3.13
CA PRO A 154 -2.77 -9.87 -3.07
C PRO A 154 -2.83 -10.58 -4.42
N ASP A 155 -3.48 -10.01 -5.43
CA ASP A 155 -3.43 -10.50 -6.81
C ASP A 155 -2.12 -10.13 -7.52
N GLY A 156 -1.46 -9.07 -7.07
CA GLY A 156 -0.18 -8.59 -7.59
C GLY A 156 -0.26 -8.08 -9.05
N PRO A 157 0.84 -7.50 -9.55
CA PRO A 157 0.85 -6.87 -10.89
C PRO A 157 0.77 -7.85 -12.07
N ARG A 158 0.91 -9.15 -11.82
CA ARG A 158 0.86 -10.21 -12.84
C ARG A 158 -0.41 -11.06 -12.76
N GLY A 159 -1.28 -10.83 -11.78
CA GLY A 159 -2.49 -11.60 -11.59
C GLY A 159 -2.30 -13.07 -11.21
N PRO A 160 -3.30 -13.90 -11.39
CA PRO A 160 -4.59 -13.58 -12.00
C PRO A 160 -5.43 -12.62 -11.15
N ARG A 161 -6.23 -11.79 -11.83
CA ARG A 161 -7.10 -10.80 -11.21
C ARG A 161 -8.08 -11.44 -10.22
N PHE A 162 -8.26 -10.79 -9.06
CA PHE A 162 -9.14 -11.26 -7.98
C PHE A 162 -8.78 -12.64 -7.39
N LYS A 163 -7.53 -13.04 -7.51
CA LYS A 163 -6.99 -14.20 -6.80
C LYS A 163 -6.12 -13.75 -5.65
N PHE A 164 -6.54 -14.10 -4.44
CA PHE A 164 -5.81 -13.75 -3.23
C PHE A 164 -4.62 -14.69 -3.05
N LYS A 165 -3.40 -14.19 -3.19
CA LYS A 165 -2.16 -14.96 -3.04
C LYS A 165 -1.77 -15.10 -1.55
N PRO A 166 -1.11 -16.19 -1.14
CA PRO A 166 -0.84 -16.51 0.26
C PRO A 166 0.06 -15.50 0.99
N GLY A 167 0.87 -14.73 0.26
CA GLY A 167 1.87 -13.84 0.87
C GLY A 167 1.31 -12.83 1.88
N ALA A 168 0.10 -12.32 1.65
CA ALA A 168 -0.54 -11.38 2.56
C ALA A 168 -1.00 -12.09 3.87
N VAL A 169 -1.56 -13.29 3.77
CA VAL A 169 -2.00 -14.08 4.93
C VAL A 169 -0.79 -14.54 5.75
N LEU A 170 0.28 -15.00 5.09
CA LEU A 170 1.54 -15.37 5.75
C LEU A 170 2.16 -14.19 6.49
N LEU A 171 2.18 -13.00 5.88
CA LEU A 171 2.71 -11.81 6.55
C LEU A 171 1.86 -11.42 7.78
N ALA A 172 0.53 -11.52 7.68
CA ALA A 172 -0.37 -11.28 8.79
C ALA A 172 -0.15 -12.28 9.94
N GLN A 173 -0.01 -13.58 9.63
CA GLN A 173 0.31 -14.63 10.60
C GLN A 173 1.64 -14.36 11.31
N MET A 174 2.71 -14.09 10.56
CA MET A 174 4.05 -13.85 11.10
C MET A 174 4.11 -12.59 11.97
N SER A 175 3.47 -11.51 11.52
CA SER A 175 3.53 -10.22 12.20
C SER A 175 2.51 -10.06 13.32
N GLY A 176 1.41 -10.83 13.29
CA GLY A 176 0.25 -10.64 14.17
C GLY A 176 -0.52 -9.34 13.85
N ARG A 177 -0.25 -8.71 12.69
CA ARG A 177 -0.95 -7.50 12.26
C ARG A 177 -2.19 -7.87 11.45
N PRO A 178 -3.35 -7.25 11.73
CA PRO A 178 -4.58 -7.59 11.03
C PRO A 178 -4.56 -7.13 9.57
N LEU A 179 -5.21 -7.91 8.72
CA LEU A 179 -5.57 -7.54 7.35
C LEU A 179 -6.81 -6.66 7.38
N VAL A 180 -6.78 -5.53 6.69
CA VAL A 180 -7.94 -4.62 6.58
C VAL A 180 -8.31 -4.51 5.10
N PRO A 181 -9.40 -5.17 4.66
CA PRO A 181 -9.81 -5.14 3.27
C PRO A 181 -10.40 -3.78 2.91
N MET A 182 -10.02 -3.27 1.74
CA MET A 182 -10.48 -1.98 1.23
C MET A 182 -10.80 -2.05 -0.25
N ALA A 183 -11.70 -1.19 -0.69
CA ALA A 183 -11.97 -0.98 -2.10
C ALA A 183 -12.47 0.46 -2.33
N PHE A 184 -12.42 0.91 -3.59
CA PHE A 184 -13.12 2.12 -3.99
C PHE A 184 -13.97 1.86 -5.22
N CYS A 185 -14.96 2.72 -5.44
CA CYS A 185 -15.74 2.80 -6.66
C CYS A 185 -15.74 4.25 -7.15
N ALA A 186 -15.68 4.45 -8.47
CA ALA A 186 -15.77 5.76 -9.10
C ALA A 186 -17.03 5.86 -9.95
N SER A 187 -17.68 7.03 -9.97
CA SER A 187 -18.87 7.26 -10.79
C SER A 187 -18.59 7.16 -12.30
N ARG A 188 -17.35 7.48 -12.71
CA ARG A 188 -16.83 7.32 -14.08
C ARG A 188 -15.37 6.96 -14.04
N ALA A 189 -14.96 5.94 -14.79
CA ALA A 189 -13.57 5.50 -14.85
C ALA A 189 -13.23 4.87 -16.20
N TRP A 190 -11.97 4.98 -16.60
CA TRP A 190 -11.37 4.14 -17.62
C TRP A 190 -10.85 2.86 -16.97
N LEU A 191 -11.02 1.74 -17.67
CA LEU A 191 -10.45 0.46 -17.28
C LEU A 191 -9.29 0.15 -18.21
N VAL A 192 -8.08 0.15 -17.66
CA VAL A 192 -6.86 0.00 -18.46
C VAL A 192 -6.13 -1.29 -18.09
N HIS A 193 -5.35 -1.81 -19.03
CA HIS A 193 -4.55 -3.02 -18.89
C HIS A 193 -5.35 -4.32 -18.61
N TRP A 194 -4.62 -5.42 -18.43
CA TRP A 194 -5.15 -6.77 -18.23
C TRP A 194 -5.96 -6.93 -16.93
N ASP A 195 -5.59 -6.21 -15.88
CA ASP A 195 -6.24 -6.23 -14.56
C ASP A 195 -7.46 -5.30 -14.48
N LYS A 196 -7.80 -4.62 -15.59
CA LYS A 196 -8.81 -3.56 -15.62
C LYS A 196 -8.56 -2.52 -14.52
N PHE A 197 -7.31 -2.04 -14.44
CA PHE A 197 -6.91 -1.00 -13.51
C PHE A 197 -7.87 0.18 -13.59
N VAL A 198 -8.48 0.51 -12.46
CA VAL A 198 -9.51 1.55 -12.38
C VAL A 198 -8.85 2.91 -12.34
N LEU A 199 -9.00 3.65 -13.43
CA LEU A 199 -8.50 5.02 -13.56
C LEU A 199 -9.68 5.99 -13.56
N PRO A 200 -10.06 6.56 -12.41
CA PRO A 200 -11.18 7.49 -12.32
C PRO A 200 -11.01 8.68 -13.24
N MET A 201 -12.06 9.06 -13.93
CA MET A 201 -12.05 10.28 -14.75
C MET A 201 -11.96 11.51 -13.84
N PRO A 202 -11.23 12.57 -14.23
CA PRO A 202 -11.23 13.81 -13.48
C PRO A 202 -12.66 14.29 -13.17
N PHE A 203 -12.85 14.88 -12.00
CA PHE A 203 -14.12 15.44 -11.51
C PHE A 203 -15.23 14.39 -11.31
N CYS A 204 -14.89 13.10 -11.17
CA CYS A 204 -15.83 12.08 -10.80
C CYS A 204 -15.97 11.96 -9.27
N LYS A 205 -17.10 11.42 -8.81
CA LYS A 205 -17.32 11.08 -7.40
C LYS A 205 -16.67 9.74 -7.07
N ILE A 206 -16.10 9.63 -5.86
CA ILE A 206 -15.50 8.40 -5.34
C ILE A 206 -16.25 7.96 -4.08
N ALA A 207 -16.52 6.66 -3.98
CA ALA A 207 -16.87 6.01 -2.72
C ALA A 207 -15.73 5.07 -2.30
N VAL A 208 -15.41 5.06 -1.01
CA VAL A 208 -14.46 4.14 -0.40
C VAL A 208 -15.21 3.23 0.57
N ALA A 209 -14.84 1.98 0.64
CA ALA A 209 -15.31 1.06 1.68
C ALA A 209 -14.14 0.35 2.35
N ILE A 210 -14.25 0.18 3.66
CA ILE A 210 -13.25 -0.42 4.53
C ILE A 210 -13.95 -1.52 5.33
N GLY A 211 -13.51 -2.76 5.13
CA GLY A 211 -14.07 -3.91 5.83
C GLY A 211 -13.50 -4.10 7.22
N ALA A 212 -14.11 -5.00 7.97
CA ALA A 212 -13.66 -5.35 9.30
C ALA A 212 -12.23 -5.93 9.28
N PRO A 213 -11.38 -5.59 10.27
CA PRO A 213 -10.04 -6.14 10.40
C PRO A 213 -10.07 -7.65 10.63
N ARG A 214 -9.22 -8.41 9.93
CA ARG A 214 -9.07 -9.86 10.08
C ARG A 214 -7.71 -10.20 10.66
N THR A 215 -7.67 -10.66 11.89
CA THR A 215 -6.45 -11.17 12.53
C THR A 215 -6.23 -12.63 12.14
N VAL A 216 -4.98 -13.00 11.91
CA VAL A 216 -4.57 -14.37 11.58
C VAL A 216 -3.83 -14.95 12.79
N ASP A 217 -4.33 -16.06 13.32
CA ASP A 217 -3.70 -16.74 14.44
C ASP A 217 -2.36 -17.35 13.99
N ARG A 218 -1.33 -17.20 14.83
CA ARG A 218 0.02 -17.71 14.56
C ARG A 218 0.09 -19.24 14.56
N SER A 219 -0.82 -19.89 15.25
CA SER A 219 -0.85 -21.35 15.42
C SER A 219 -1.56 -22.10 14.30
N ILE A 220 -2.30 -21.41 13.40
CA ILE A 220 -3.03 -22.08 12.34
C ILE A 220 -2.08 -22.75 11.33
N GLY A 221 -2.41 -24.00 10.97
CA GLY A 221 -1.69 -24.74 9.93
C GLY A 221 -2.06 -24.33 8.51
N ALA A 222 -1.53 -25.06 7.53
CA ALA A 222 -1.70 -24.77 6.12
C ALA A 222 -3.16 -24.69 5.67
N GLU A 223 -4.01 -25.59 6.12
CA GLU A 223 -5.44 -25.60 5.81
C GLU A 223 -6.15 -24.34 6.34
N GLY A 224 -5.85 -23.94 7.58
CA GLY A 224 -6.39 -22.69 8.13
C GLY A 224 -5.94 -21.45 7.36
N LEU A 225 -4.70 -21.42 6.87
CA LEU A 225 -4.20 -20.32 6.02
C LEU A 225 -4.95 -20.26 4.68
N LEU A 226 -5.23 -21.40 4.05
CA LEU A 226 -6.05 -21.45 2.83
C LEU A 226 -7.46 -20.92 3.08
N LYS A 227 -8.08 -21.32 4.20
CA LYS A 227 -9.40 -20.81 4.58
C LYS A 227 -9.41 -19.30 4.77
N VAL A 228 -8.44 -18.75 5.49
CA VAL A 228 -8.31 -17.28 5.63
C VAL A 228 -8.08 -16.60 4.29
N GLN A 229 -7.31 -17.20 3.39
CA GLN A 229 -7.09 -16.68 2.04
C GLN A 229 -8.39 -16.59 1.25
N GLU A 230 -9.25 -17.62 1.30
CA GLU A 230 -10.56 -17.64 0.66
C GLU A 230 -11.53 -16.63 1.30
N GLU A 231 -11.56 -16.57 2.64
CA GLU A 231 -12.34 -15.58 3.39
C GLU A 231 -11.99 -14.15 2.95
N MET A 232 -10.69 -13.83 2.89
CA MET A 232 -10.22 -12.50 2.47
C MET A 232 -10.54 -12.19 1.00
N GLU A 233 -10.51 -13.20 0.12
CA GLU A 233 -10.94 -13.03 -1.28
C GLU A 233 -12.42 -12.63 -1.35
N GLN A 234 -13.29 -13.28 -0.56
CA GLN A 234 -14.70 -12.96 -0.51
C GLN A 234 -14.96 -11.59 0.16
N GLN A 235 -14.24 -11.29 1.23
CA GLN A 235 -14.35 -9.98 1.89
C GLN A 235 -13.96 -8.83 0.96
N LEU A 236 -12.90 -8.95 0.17
CA LEU A 236 -12.53 -7.93 -0.82
C LEU A 236 -13.60 -7.73 -1.90
N LYS A 237 -14.27 -8.82 -2.33
CA LYS A 237 -15.41 -8.72 -3.26
C LYS A 237 -16.60 -8.01 -2.60
N ALA A 238 -16.91 -8.34 -1.35
CA ALA A 238 -17.99 -7.73 -0.58
C ALA A 238 -17.75 -6.22 -0.32
N VAL A 239 -16.53 -5.85 0.07
CA VAL A 239 -16.13 -4.44 0.29
C VAL A 239 -16.23 -3.64 -1.00
N PHE A 240 -15.85 -4.23 -2.14
CA PHE A 240 -16.03 -3.56 -3.44
C PHE A 240 -17.52 -3.37 -3.79
N ALA A 241 -18.36 -4.36 -3.53
CA ALA A 241 -19.81 -4.24 -3.71
C ALA A 241 -20.41 -3.16 -2.79
N SER A 242 -19.93 -3.07 -1.53
CA SER A 242 -20.32 -2.02 -0.58
C SER A 242 -19.95 -0.62 -1.07
N ALA A 243 -18.73 -0.41 -1.56
CA ALA A 243 -18.32 0.87 -2.14
C ALA A 243 -19.21 1.27 -3.33
N ARG A 244 -19.54 0.30 -4.19
CA ARG A 244 -20.42 0.51 -5.34
C ARG A 244 -21.83 0.92 -4.92
N ALA A 245 -22.42 0.19 -3.97
CA ALA A 245 -23.75 0.49 -3.45
C ALA A 245 -23.80 1.84 -2.72
N ALA A 246 -22.76 2.20 -1.98
CA ALA A 246 -22.65 3.50 -1.33
C ALA A 246 -22.61 4.65 -2.34
N LEU A 247 -21.85 4.49 -3.43
CA LEU A 247 -21.77 5.50 -4.49
C LEU A 247 -23.09 5.71 -5.23
N GLN A 248 -23.90 4.65 -5.38
CA GLN A 248 -25.22 4.76 -6.04
C GLN A 248 -26.24 5.53 -5.20
N ARG A 249 -26.01 5.62 -3.88
CA ARG A 249 -26.88 6.36 -2.94
C ARG A 249 -26.42 7.80 -2.68
N ALA A 250 -25.21 8.17 -3.11
CA ALA A 250 -24.58 9.49 -2.92
C ALA A 250 -24.70 10.38 -4.16
#